data_d1066163c24729918d5889b4f322579b
#
_entry.id   d1066163c24729918d5889b4f322579b
#
_cell.length_a   1.000
_cell.length_b   1.000
_cell.length_c   1.000
_cell.angle_alpha   90.00
_cell.angle_beta   90.00
_cell.angle_gamma   90.00
#
_symmetry.space_group_name_H-M   'P 1'
#
loop_
_entity.id
_entity.type
_entity.pdbx_description
1 polymer ?
#
loop_
_entity_poly.entity_id
_entity_poly.type
_entity_poly.pdbx_seq_one_letter_code
_entity_poly.pdbx_strand_id
1 'polypeptide(L)'
;MSERLRSPESQPTARGAAEPTRSHVLIVDDHAPSRRLCAGYCDLFDHTSEMVGGGAEALAALRRERFHVVVMNVHMAEAGALETLRAIRALPAPAGETPVIGLTAVGRGEEAQRWLCAGLAGVLAKPITAARLYAALSMVAENQPGDARSWAPAL
;
A
#
# COMPACT_ATOMS: atom_id res chain seq x y z
N MET A 1 19.23 -42.94 24.83
CA MET A 1 19.16 -42.44 24.65
C MET A 1 18.69 -41.71 23.80
N SER A 2 18.14 -41.30 23.47
CA SER A 2 17.63 -40.69 22.61
C SER A 2 17.45 -39.44 22.75
N GLU A 3 17.72 -38.79 22.31
CA GLU A 3 17.59 -37.57 22.40
C GLU A 3 16.84 -37.02 21.52
N ARG A 4 16.18 -36.54 21.53
CA ARG A 4 15.41 -35.97 20.86
C ARG A 4 15.72 -34.86 20.46
N LEU A 5 15.60 -34.52 19.60
CA LEU A 5 15.84 -33.53 19.08
C LEU A 5 14.85 -32.73 19.09
N ARG A 6 14.75 -31.84 19.36
CA ARG A 6 13.91 -31.00 19.38
C ARG A 6 13.99 -30.19 18.43
N SER A 7 13.27 -29.98 17.79
CA SER A 7 13.23 -29.17 16.85
C SER A 7 13.19 -27.90 17.24
N PRO A 8 13.74 -27.30 16.81
CA PRO A 8 13.79 -26.03 17.19
C PRO A 8 12.80 -25.22 16.74
N GLU A 9 12.29 -25.30 16.42
CA GLU A 9 11.50 -24.60 16.07
C GLU A 9 11.08 -23.63 16.41
N SER A 10 10.91 -23.27 16.39
CA SER A 10 10.33 -22.42 16.62
C SER A 10 10.49 -21.45 17.05
N GLN A 11 10.64 -20.98 17.01
CA GLN A 11 10.73 -20.07 17.36
C GLN A 11 10.16 -19.17 17.32
N PRO A 12 9.79 -18.77 17.57
CA PRO A 12 9.08 -17.97 17.58
C PRO A 12 9.19 -16.96 17.66
N THR A 13 9.38 -16.76 17.55
CA THR A 13 9.46 -15.96 17.61
C THR A 13 9.40 -15.01 17.53
N ALA A 14 9.45 -14.78 17.38
CA ALA A 14 9.46 -13.86 17.28
C ALA A 14 8.71 -13.15 17.40
N ARG A 15 8.34 -13.04 17.60
CA ARG A 15 7.70 -12.39 17.73
C ARG A 15 7.58 -11.47 17.91
N GLY A 16 7.39 -11.39 18.15
CA GLY A 16 7.04 -10.28 18.33
C GLY A 16 7.45 -9.45 17.46
N ALA A 17 8.02 -9.71 16.97
CA ALA A 17 8.40 -8.87 16.33
C ALA A 17 7.94 -8.72 15.24
N ALA A 18 8.08 -8.51 14.73
CA ALA A 18 7.87 -8.17 13.65
C ALA A 18 7.33 -9.09 12.77
N GLU A 19 6.30 -9.56 12.96
CA GLU A 19 5.70 -10.24 12.02
C GLU A 19 5.39 -9.38 10.97
N PRO A 20 5.65 -9.54 9.77
CA PRO A 20 5.27 -8.70 8.70
C PRO A 20 3.81 -8.70 8.63
N THR A 21 3.22 -7.59 8.64
CA THR A 21 1.81 -7.48 8.55
C THR A 21 1.40 -7.68 7.16
N ARG A 22 0.45 -8.51 6.89
CA ARG A 22 -0.11 -8.60 5.59
C ARG A 22 -0.94 -7.42 5.35
N SER A 23 -0.79 -6.75 4.26
CA SER A 23 -1.60 -5.60 3.89
C SER A 23 -2.47 -5.94 2.72
N HIS A 24 -3.60 -5.26 2.64
CA HIS A 24 -4.47 -5.34 1.48
C HIS A 24 -4.29 -4.03 0.74
N VAL A 25 -3.79 -4.09 -0.48
CA VAL A 25 -3.32 -2.92 -1.20
C VAL A 25 -4.23 -2.65 -2.39
N LEU A 26 -4.66 -1.42 -2.55
CA LEU A 26 -5.43 -1.03 -3.73
C LEU A 26 -4.46 -0.37 -4.70
N ILE A 27 -4.36 -0.91 -5.91
CA ILE A 27 -3.44 -0.41 -6.92
C ILE A 27 -4.25 0.33 -7.96
N VAL A 28 -3.95 1.60 -8.15
CA VAL A 28 -4.70 2.46 -9.06
C VAL A 28 -3.77 2.95 -10.14
N ASP A 29 -3.92 2.44 -11.34
CA ASP A 29 -3.02 2.81 -12.43
C ASP A 29 -3.73 2.50 -13.74
N ASP A 30 -3.75 3.44 -14.65
CA ASP A 30 -4.40 3.23 -15.95
C ASP A 30 -3.51 2.46 -16.93
N HIS A 31 -2.29 2.16 -16.54
CA HIS A 31 -1.37 1.41 -17.41
C HIS A 31 -1.31 -0.03 -16.92
N ALA A 32 -1.92 -0.94 -17.67
CA ALA A 32 -2.07 -2.30 -17.20
C ALA A 32 -0.76 -3.00 -16.85
N PRO A 33 0.31 -2.87 -17.62
CA PRO A 33 1.56 -3.53 -17.20
C PRO A 33 2.08 -3.03 -15.87
N SER A 34 1.96 -1.74 -15.59
CA SER A 34 2.38 -1.21 -14.30
C SER A 34 1.53 -1.76 -13.17
N ARG A 35 0.24 -1.86 -13.39
CA ARG A 35 -0.66 -2.42 -12.38
C ARG A 35 -0.26 -3.84 -12.05
N ARG A 36 -0.01 -4.63 -13.08
CA ARG A 36 0.32 -6.03 -12.87
C ARG A 36 1.65 -6.20 -12.19
N LEU A 37 2.60 -5.35 -12.52
CA LEU A 37 3.90 -5.42 -11.90
C LEU A 37 3.78 -5.14 -10.40
N CYS A 38 3.02 -4.12 -10.07
CA CYS A 38 2.82 -3.74 -8.67
C CYS A 38 2.12 -4.87 -7.92
N ALA A 39 1.11 -5.47 -8.53
CA ALA A 39 0.40 -6.58 -7.90
C ALA A 39 1.33 -7.77 -7.68
N GLY A 40 2.22 -8.03 -8.64
CA GLY A 40 3.18 -9.12 -8.50
C GLY A 40 4.13 -8.88 -7.35
N TYR A 41 4.55 -7.66 -7.17
CA TYR A 41 5.39 -7.34 -6.01
C TYR A 41 4.63 -7.53 -4.71
N CYS A 42 3.36 -7.17 -4.67
CA CYS A 42 2.57 -7.38 -3.47
C CYS A 42 2.47 -8.87 -3.16
N ASP A 43 2.25 -9.68 -4.17
CA ASP A 43 2.22 -11.12 -3.96
C ASP A 43 3.52 -11.63 -3.40
N LEU A 44 4.62 -11.11 -3.88
CA LEU A 44 5.93 -11.55 -3.43
C LEU A 44 6.10 -11.34 -1.94
N PHE A 45 5.47 -10.31 -1.39
CA PHE A 45 5.59 -9.99 0.03
C PHE A 45 4.40 -10.48 0.84
N ASP A 46 3.58 -11.34 0.25
CA ASP A 46 2.41 -11.88 0.92
C ASP A 46 1.34 -10.87 1.23
N HIS A 47 1.30 -9.78 0.51
CA HIS A 47 0.19 -8.84 0.61
C HIS A 47 -0.86 -9.22 -0.42
N THR A 48 -2.11 -8.93 -0.13
CA THR A 48 -3.15 -9.09 -1.13
C THR A 48 -3.34 -7.76 -1.83
N SER A 49 -3.90 -7.79 -3.02
CA SER A 49 -4.10 -6.54 -3.74
C SER A 49 -5.31 -6.62 -4.64
N GLU A 50 -5.83 -5.47 -4.97
CA GLU A 50 -6.86 -5.35 -5.99
C GLU A 50 -6.39 -4.27 -6.94
N MET A 51 -6.59 -4.47 -8.24
CA MET A 51 -6.13 -3.53 -9.24
C MET A 51 -7.31 -2.84 -9.87
N VAL A 52 -7.24 -1.53 -10.01
CA VAL A 52 -8.26 -0.76 -10.70
C VAL A 52 -7.58 0.20 -11.66
N GLY A 53 -8.30 0.63 -12.66
CA GLY A 53 -7.74 1.44 -13.73
C GLY A 53 -7.92 2.92 -13.59
N GLY A 54 -8.61 3.39 -12.59
CA GLY A 54 -8.81 4.83 -12.47
C GLY A 54 -9.44 5.23 -11.17
N GLY A 55 -9.63 6.53 -11.01
CA GLY A 55 -10.10 7.09 -9.75
C GLY A 55 -11.51 6.68 -9.38
N ALA A 56 -12.42 6.61 -10.33
CA ALA A 56 -13.80 6.24 -10.02
C ALA A 56 -13.86 4.82 -9.49
N GLU A 57 -13.09 3.94 -10.11
CA GLU A 57 -13.04 2.56 -9.66
C GLU A 57 -12.37 2.45 -8.30
N ALA A 58 -11.39 3.30 -8.05
CA ALA A 58 -10.73 3.31 -6.75
C ALA A 58 -11.70 3.69 -5.66
N LEU A 59 -12.53 4.70 -5.90
CA LEU A 59 -13.51 5.10 -4.91
C LEU A 59 -14.52 4.00 -4.67
N ALA A 60 -14.96 3.33 -5.73
CA ALA A 60 -15.90 2.24 -5.57
C ALA A 60 -15.30 1.12 -4.72
N ALA A 61 -14.03 0.82 -4.94
CA ALA A 61 -13.38 -0.21 -4.16
C ALA A 61 -13.27 0.18 -2.70
N LEU A 62 -12.93 1.43 -2.43
CA LEU A 62 -12.76 1.89 -1.06
C LEU A 62 -14.08 1.95 -0.31
N ARG A 63 -15.19 2.12 -1.03
CA ARG A 63 -16.49 2.08 -0.38
C ARG A 63 -16.91 0.65 -0.07
N ARG A 64 -16.38 -0.30 -0.82
CA ARG A 64 -16.82 -1.67 -0.69
C ARG A 64 -16.05 -2.45 0.37
N GLU A 65 -14.78 -2.15 0.54
CA GLU A 65 -14.00 -2.88 1.51
C GLU A 65 -12.84 -2.05 1.99
N ARG A 66 -12.17 -2.53 3.01
CA ARG A 66 -11.07 -1.81 3.59
C ARG A 66 -9.77 -2.14 2.93
N PHE A 67 -8.96 -1.15 2.74
CA PHE A 67 -7.59 -1.32 2.25
C PHE A 67 -6.65 -0.67 3.24
N HIS A 68 -5.48 -1.25 3.40
CA HIS A 68 -4.47 -0.67 4.29
C HIS A 68 -3.77 0.51 3.62
N VAL A 69 -3.66 0.47 2.31
CA VAL A 69 -2.92 1.49 1.59
C VAL A 69 -3.38 1.50 0.14
N VAL A 70 -3.30 2.66 -0.47
CA VAL A 70 -3.55 2.83 -1.90
C VAL A 70 -2.23 3.17 -2.55
N VAL A 71 -1.89 2.49 -3.64
CA VAL A 71 -0.72 2.83 -4.44
C VAL A 71 -1.25 3.35 -5.76
N MET A 72 -1.01 4.62 -6.05
CA MET A 72 -1.68 5.29 -7.15
C MET A 72 -0.69 5.97 -8.07
N ASN A 73 -0.82 5.72 -9.37
CA ASN A 73 -0.05 6.44 -10.36
C ASN A 73 -0.55 7.87 -10.39
N VAL A 74 0.36 8.85 -10.21
CA VAL A 74 -0.08 10.23 -10.16
C VAL A 74 -0.23 10.85 -11.53
N HIS A 75 0.15 10.15 -12.58
CA HIS A 75 0.06 10.68 -13.94
C HIS A 75 -0.96 9.93 -14.77
N MET A 76 -2.13 9.72 -14.22
CA MET A 76 -3.19 9.05 -14.96
C MET A 76 -3.84 9.99 -15.96
N ALA A 77 -4.31 9.41 -17.04
CA ALA A 77 -4.81 10.20 -18.14
C ALA A 77 -6.12 10.89 -17.84
N GLU A 78 -7.00 10.22 -17.09
CA GLU A 78 -8.24 10.82 -16.83
C GLU A 78 -8.33 11.33 -15.48
N ALA A 79 -9.30 11.65 -14.88
CA ALA A 79 -9.47 12.18 -13.57
C ALA A 79 -8.18 12.28 -12.84
N GLY A 80 -7.57 13.29 -12.73
CA GLY A 80 -6.25 13.43 -12.15
C GLY A 80 -6.11 12.83 -10.78
N ALA A 81 -4.88 12.53 -10.43
CA ALA A 81 -4.59 11.94 -9.13
C ALA A 81 -4.97 12.86 -8.00
N LEU A 82 -4.83 14.15 -8.16
CA LEU A 82 -5.18 15.08 -7.11
C LEU A 82 -6.68 15.04 -6.83
N GLU A 83 -7.49 14.99 -7.89
CA GLU A 83 -8.91 14.87 -7.70
C GLU A 83 -9.29 13.59 -7.04
N THR A 84 -8.63 12.50 -7.42
CA THR A 84 -8.89 11.22 -6.80
C THR A 84 -8.51 11.25 -5.33
N LEU A 85 -7.38 11.85 -5.01
CA LEU A 85 -6.94 11.95 -3.64
C LEU A 85 -7.94 12.74 -2.81
N ARG A 86 -8.42 13.85 -3.36
CA ARG A 86 -9.41 14.65 -2.65
C ARG A 86 -10.70 13.88 -2.43
N ALA A 87 -11.11 13.13 -3.44
CA ALA A 87 -12.32 12.35 -3.31
C ALA A 87 -12.17 11.24 -2.28
N ILE A 88 -10.99 10.63 -2.20
CA ILE A 88 -10.74 9.63 -1.19
C ILE A 88 -10.85 10.27 0.19
N ARG A 89 -10.23 11.42 0.38
CA ARG A 89 -10.25 12.07 1.69
C ARG A 89 -11.64 12.52 2.10
N ALA A 90 -12.54 12.68 1.15
CA ALA A 90 -13.92 13.04 1.46
C ALA A 90 -14.77 11.84 1.87
N LEU A 91 -14.26 10.62 1.73
CA LEU A 91 -15.01 9.45 2.16
C LEU A 91 -15.07 9.39 3.68
N PRO A 92 -16.11 8.78 4.23
CA PRO A 92 -16.16 8.64 5.69
C PRO A 92 -15.03 7.76 6.19
N ALA A 93 -14.64 7.97 7.43
CA ALA A 93 -13.63 7.13 8.03
C ALA A 93 -14.14 5.71 8.12
N PRO A 94 -13.32 4.70 8.01
CA PRO A 94 -11.87 4.81 7.89
C PRO A 94 -11.40 4.97 6.46
N ALA A 95 -12.25 4.78 5.47
CA ALA A 95 -11.82 4.82 4.07
C ALA A 95 -11.13 6.12 3.73
N GLY A 96 -11.67 7.23 4.21
CA GLY A 96 -11.11 8.53 3.87
C GLY A 96 -9.75 8.79 4.47
N GLU A 97 -9.33 7.94 5.38
CA GLU A 97 -8.02 8.10 6.01
C GLU A 97 -7.01 7.10 5.49
N THR A 98 -7.34 6.34 4.48
CA THR A 98 -6.42 5.36 3.93
C THR A 98 -5.19 6.06 3.37
N PRO A 99 -3.99 5.64 3.76
CA PRO A 99 -2.80 6.28 3.24
C PRO A 99 -2.63 6.00 1.75
N VAL A 100 -2.12 6.96 1.02
CA VAL A 100 -1.94 6.85 -0.42
C VAL A 100 -0.48 7.10 -0.74
N ILE A 101 0.14 6.16 -1.45
CA ILE A 101 1.50 6.30 -1.94
C ILE A 101 1.38 6.60 -3.42
N GLY A 102 2.07 7.62 -3.88
CA GLY A 102 2.03 8.01 -5.29
C GLY A 102 3.20 7.44 -6.07
N LEU A 103 2.92 7.01 -7.29
CA LEU A 103 3.97 6.58 -8.21
C LEU A 103 4.13 7.66 -9.25
N THR A 104 5.34 8.15 -9.42
CA THR A 104 5.58 9.27 -10.32
C THR A 104 6.86 9.06 -11.10
N ALA A 105 6.97 9.71 -12.24
CA ALA A 105 8.20 9.66 -13.00
C ALA A 105 9.33 10.39 -12.29
N VAL A 106 8.98 11.36 -11.44
CA VAL A 106 9.99 12.13 -10.72
C VAL A 106 9.69 12.02 -9.24
N GLY A 107 10.41 11.17 -8.55
CA GLY A 107 10.11 10.86 -7.17
C GLY A 107 10.79 11.72 -6.14
N ARG A 108 11.37 12.84 -6.54
CA ARG A 108 12.04 13.70 -5.58
C ARG A 108 12.01 15.13 -6.09
N GLY A 109 12.51 16.03 -5.29
CA GLY A 109 12.53 17.44 -5.66
C GLY A 109 11.20 18.09 -5.39
N GLU A 110 10.96 19.16 -6.10
CA GLU A 110 9.78 19.97 -5.87
C GLU A 110 8.49 19.23 -6.18
N GLU A 111 8.50 18.39 -7.20
CA GLU A 111 7.30 17.68 -7.53
C GLU A 111 6.93 16.71 -6.42
N ALA A 112 7.89 15.99 -5.90
CA ALA A 112 7.60 15.09 -4.79
C ALA A 112 7.09 15.85 -3.59
N GLN A 113 7.70 17.01 -3.33
CA GLN A 113 7.26 17.82 -2.21
C GLN A 113 5.81 18.27 -2.37
N ARG A 114 5.44 18.66 -3.57
CA ARG A 114 4.06 19.08 -3.80
C ARG A 114 3.09 17.94 -3.54
N TRP A 115 3.45 16.73 -3.95
CA TRP A 115 2.58 15.60 -3.71
C TRP A 115 2.46 15.27 -2.24
N LEU A 116 3.57 15.33 -1.52
CA LEU A 116 3.53 15.10 -0.09
C LEU A 116 2.69 16.17 0.61
N CYS A 117 2.82 17.41 0.18
CA CYS A 117 2.00 18.47 0.75
C CYS A 117 0.54 18.31 0.42
N ALA A 118 0.23 17.68 -0.70
CA ALA A 118 -1.16 17.44 -1.07
C ALA A 118 -1.78 16.31 -0.27
N GLY A 119 -0.99 15.55 0.46
CA GLY A 119 -1.54 14.54 1.34
C GLY A 119 -1.13 13.12 1.03
N LEU A 120 -0.20 12.91 0.13
CA LEU A 120 0.30 11.57 -0.09
C LEU A 120 1.20 11.16 1.06
N ALA A 121 1.12 9.90 1.44
CA ALA A 121 1.95 9.38 2.52
C ALA A 121 3.37 9.14 2.06
N GLY A 122 3.58 8.99 0.78
CA GLY A 122 4.91 8.79 0.23
C GLY A 122 4.85 8.87 -1.28
N VAL A 123 6.02 8.97 -1.89
CA VAL A 123 6.13 9.08 -3.34
C VAL A 123 7.25 8.16 -3.79
N LEU A 124 7.00 7.34 -4.79
CA LEU A 124 8.00 6.44 -5.35
C LEU A 124 8.21 6.76 -6.81
N ALA A 125 9.45 6.77 -7.24
CA ALA A 125 9.77 7.03 -8.63
C ALA A 125 9.63 5.76 -9.44
N LYS A 126 9.12 5.88 -10.63
CA LYS A 126 9.08 4.78 -11.59
C LYS A 126 10.40 4.69 -12.29
N PRO A 127 10.83 3.53 -12.69
CA PRO A 127 10.16 2.24 -12.51
C PRO A 127 10.29 1.77 -11.07
N ILE A 128 9.24 1.16 -10.55
CA ILE A 128 9.27 0.72 -9.19
C ILE A 128 10.04 -0.56 -9.11
N THR A 129 10.74 -0.76 -8.01
CA THR A 129 11.37 -2.02 -7.74
C THR A 129 10.66 -2.67 -6.57
N ALA A 130 10.81 -3.97 -6.45
CA ALA A 130 10.21 -4.69 -5.34
C ALA A 130 10.70 -4.14 -4.01
N ALA A 131 12.00 -3.86 -3.91
CA ALA A 131 12.56 -3.38 -2.65
C ALA A 131 12.00 -2.03 -2.25
N ARG A 132 11.81 -1.14 -3.22
CA ARG A 132 11.28 0.18 -2.90
C ARG A 132 9.83 0.11 -2.49
N LEU A 133 9.06 -0.72 -3.17
CA LEU A 133 7.67 -0.87 -2.79
C LEU A 133 7.56 -1.48 -1.40
N TYR A 134 8.38 -2.49 -1.13
CA TYR A 134 8.36 -3.11 0.18
C TYR A 134 8.67 -2.08 1.27
N ALA A 135 9.69 -1.26 1.05
CA ALA A 135 10.06 -0.26 2.04
C ALA A 135 8.95 0.75 2.27
N ALA A 136 8.28 1.17 1.19
CA ALA A 136 7.20 2.14 1.33
C ALA A 136 6.01 1.54 2.05
N LEU A 137 5.65 0.31 1.74
CA LEU A 137 4.53 -0.33 2.41
C LEU A 137 4.83 -0.54 3.89
N SER A 138 6.06 -0.90 4.21
CA SER A 138 6.46 -1.08 5.60
C SER A 138 6.41 0.21 6.37
N MET A 139 6.88 1.29 5.74
CA MET A 139 6.90 2.57 6.40
C MET A 139 5.49 3.07 6.69
N VAL A 140 4.58 2.86 5.76
CA VAL A 140 3.21 3.25 5.96
C VAL A 140 2.59 2.43 7.08
N ALA A 141 2.87 1.14 7.13
CA ALA A 141 2.32 0.30 8.17
C ALA A 141 2.83 0.71 9.54
N GLU A 142 4.09 1.09 9.63
CA GLU A 142 4.65 1.49 10.90
C GLU A 142 4.12 2.82 11.37
N ASN A 143 3.71 3.67 10.48
CA ASN A 143 3.23 4.99 10.84
C ASN A 143 1.74 5.05 11.07
N GLN A 144 1.04 3.91 11.00
CA GLN A 144 -0.37 3.91 11.27
C GLN A 144 -0.63 4.03 12.75
N PRO A 145 -1.74 4.62 13.12
CA PRO A 145 -2.12 4.61 14.52
C PRO A 145 -2.21 3.19 15.02
N GLY A 146 -2.00 3.01 16.28
CA GLY A 146 -1.94 1.69 16.85
C GLY A 146 -3.08 0.80 16.46
N ASP A 147 -4.30 1.33 16.46
CA ASP A 147 -5.39 0.47 16.17
C ASP A 147 -5.55 0.17 14.72
N ALA A 148 -4.84 0.80 13.86
CA ALA A 148 -4.94 0.43 12.46
C ALA A 148 -4.54 -1.00 12.25
N ARG A 149 -3.72 -1.54 13.09
CA ARG A 149 -3.34 -2.90 12.91
C ARG A 149 -4.42 -3.84 13.28
N SER A 150 -5.33 -3.44 14.11
CA SER A 150 -6.35 -4.35 14.54
C SER A 150 -7.40 -4.58 13.48
N TRP A 151 -7.48 -3.75 12.46
CA TRP A 151 -8.45 -4.03 11.43
C TRP A 151 -7.84 -4.72 10.24
N ALA A 152 -6.62 -5.10 10.34
CA ALA A 152 -6.06 -5.92 9.34
C ALA A 152 -6.87 -7.18 9.32
N PRO A 153 -7.15 -7.67 8.19
CA PRO A 153 -8.01 -8.78 8.05
C PRO A 153 -7.46 -9.86 8.82
N ALA A 154 -8.19 -10.26 9.57
CA ALA A 154 -7.74 -11.22 10.21
C ALA A 154 -7.68 -12.21 9.37
N LEU A 155 -7.82 -12.29 8.79
CA LEU A 155 -7.83 -13.12 8.03
C LEU A 155 -7.71 -14.04 8.10
#